data_f01213e116e41fd8325ff258643b4708
#
_entry.id   f01213e116e41fd8325ff258643b4708
#
_cell.length_a   1.000
_cell.length_b   1.000
_cell.length_c   1.000
_cell.angle_alpha   90.00
_cell.angle_beta   90.00
_cell.angle_gamma   90.00
#
_symmetry.space_group_name_H-M   'P 1'
#
loop_
_entity.id
_entity.type
_entity.pdbx_description
1 polymer ?
#
loop_
_entity_poly.entity_id
_entity_poly.type
_entity_poly.pdbx_seq_one_letter_code
_entity_poly.pdbx_strand_id
1 'polypeptide(L)'
;NQAFALTVLTVVVPALTASMYNTATGTQTGDSFYALVLGVSSLFVAVVSPVLGAIADRIEIKKKILWAYTIVGVIFTAMMGLAPFLGEGTDYMFLAVCLVIGNIGFAGGNVIYYAFMPYVTSKEDADHVSSWVMHMDSWEVPRY
;
A
#
# COMPACT_ATOMS: atom_id res chain seq x y z
N ASN A 1 1.74 4.21 -10.93
CA ASN A 1 0.85 5.03 -10.11
C ASN A 1 1.06 4.93 -8.61
N GLN A 2 2.30 4.62 -8.17
CA GLN A 2 2.66 4.61 -6.74
C GLN A 2 2.47 5.99 -6.10
N ALA A 3 2.77 7.07 -6.82
CA ALA A 3 2.60 8.43 -6.32
C ALA A 3 1.15 8.73 -5.92
N PHE A 4 0.17 8.30 -6.69
CA PHE A 4 -1.24 8.48 -6.35
C PHE A 4 -1.62 7.71 -5.08
N ALA A 5 -1.24 6.44 -5.00
CA ALA A 5 -1.50 5.60 -3.83
C ALA A 5 -0.84 6.17 -2.56
N LEU A 6 0.41 6.62 -2.67
CA LEU A 6 1.12 7.28 -1.57
C LEU A 6 0.42 8.57 -1.14
N THR A 7 0.00 9.42 -2.07
CA THR A 7 -0.70 10.67 -1.72
C THR A 7 -2.02 10.38 -1.01
N VAL A 8 -2.80 9.42 -1.48
CA VAL A 8 -4.06 9.04 -0.82
C VAL A 8 -3.80 8.50 0.58
N LEU A 9 -2.86 7.57 0.73
CA LEU A 9 -2.53 6.95 2.02
C LEU A 9 -1.90 7.92 3.03
N THR A 10 -1.12 8.90 2.57
CA THR A 10 -0.40 9.81 3.47
C THR A 10 -1.13 11.10 3.78
N VAL A 11 -2.11 11.50 2.96
CA VAL A 11 -2.81 12.78 3.14
C VAL A 11 -4.30 12.57 3.36
N VAL A 12 -4.97 11.86 2.46
CA VAL A 12 -6.44 11.75 2.49
C VAL A 12 -6.90 10.81 3.61
N VAL A 13 -6.32 9.63 3.70
CA VAL A 13 -6.75 8.61 4.67
C VAL A 13 -6.48 9.03 6.12
N PRO A 14 -5.32 9.60 6.48
CA PRO A 14 -5.11 10.13 7.84
C PRO A 14 -6.12 11.20 8.23
N ALA A 15 -6.33 12.19 7.36
CA ALA A 15 -7.27 13.28 7.62
C ALA A 15 -8.71 12.77 7.80
N LEU A 16 -9.15 11.85 6.96
CA LEU A 16 -10.46 11.23 7.06
C LEU A 16 -10.61 10.42 8.35
N THR A 17 -9.65 9.55 8.65
CA THR A 17 -9.67 8.71 9.85
C THR A 17 -9.67 9.54 11.11
N ALA A 18 -8.82 10.58 11.17
CA ALA A 18 -8.75 11.47 12.33
C ALA A 18 -10.05 12.25 12.52
N SER A 19 -10.64 12.79 11.46
CA SER A 19 -11.90 13.54 11.55
C SER A 19 -13.06 12.66 12.02
N MET A 20 -13.20 11.46 11.48
CA MET A 20 -14.26 10.54 11.86
C MET A 20 -14.10 10.06 13.31
N TYR A 21 -12.89 9.70 13.71
CA TYR A 21 -12.60 9.31 15.10
C TYR A 21 -12.87 10.44 16.08
N ASN A 22 -12.40 11.64 15.79
CA ASN A 22 -12.60 12.81 16.66
C ASN A 22 -14.09 13.16 16.79
N THR A 23 -14.85 13.05 15.70
CA THR A 23 -16.30 13.29 15.71
C THR A 23 -17.03 12.24 16.54
N ALA A 24 -16.68 10.96 16.38
CA ALA A 24 -17.33 9.86 17.08
C ALA A 24 -17.01 9.80 18.58
N THR A 25 -15.79 10.17 18.98
CA THR A 25 -15.33 10.06 20.37
C THR A 25 -15.34 11.39 21.14
N GLY A 26 -15.48 12.51 20.44
CA GLY A 26 -15.38 13.85 21.04
C GLY A 26 -13.96 14.20 21.50
N THR A 27 -12.94 13.48 21.07
CA THR A 27 -11.53 13.69 21.42
C THR A 27 -10.74 14.23 20.23
N GLN A 28 -9.52 14.74 20.49
CA GLN A 28 -8.60 15.24 19.45
C GLN A 28 -7.42 14.27 19.25
N THR A 29 -7.67 12.96 19.40
CA THR A 29 -6.63 11.92 19.35
C THR A 29 -6.70 11.05 18.08
N GLY A 30 -7.42 11.49 17.06
CA GLY A 30 -7.62 10.76 15.81
C GLY A 30 -6.33 10.45 15.06
N ASP A 31 -5.33 11.36 15.09
CA ASP A 31 -4.03 11.12 14.48
C ASP A 31 -3.27 9.97 15.16
N SER A 32 -3.35 9.90 16.49
CA SER A 32 -2.76 8.80 17.27
C SER A 32 -3.47 7.47 16.98
N PHE A 33 -4.79 7.50 16.82
CA PHE A 33 -5.56 6.32 16.42
C PHE A 33 -5.16 5.83 15.03
N TYR A 34 -5.06 6.72 14.05
CA TYR A 34 -4.58 6.38 12.71
C TYR A 34 -3.17 5.77 12.74
N ALA A 35 -2.24 6.40 13.48
CA ALA A 35 -0.87 5.92 13.62
C ALA A 35 -0.82 4.51 14.24
N LEU A 36 -1.68 4.23 15.23
CA LEU A 36 -1.78 2.92 15.85
C LEU A 36 -2.30 1.87 14.85
N VAL A 37 -3.38 2.17 14.13
CA VAL A 37 -3.97 1.28 13.12
C VAL A 37 -2.95 0.97 12.02
N LEU A 38 -2.23 1.98 11.54
CA LEU A 38 -1.19 1.81 10.52
C LEU A 38 -0.01 1.00 11.07
N GLY A 39 0.40 1.25 12.31
CA GLY A 39 1.48 0.50 12.99
C GLY A 39 1.14 -0.98 13.12
N VAL A 40 -0.06 -1.32 13.56
CA VAL A 40 -0.54 -2.70 13.64
C VAL A 40 -0.56 -3.36 12.26
N SER A 41 -1.09 -2.67 11.26
CA SER A 41 -1.10 -3.13 9.88
C SER A 41 0.31 -3.42 9.34
N SER A 42 1.24 -2.51 9.59
CA SER A 42 2.65 -2.66 9.17
C SER A 42 3.35 -3.83 9.86
N LEU A 43 3.02 -4.09 11.13
CA LEU A 43 3.53 -5.25 11.86
C LEU A 43 3.07 -6.57 11.22
N PHE A 44 1.77 -6.66 10.85
CA PHE A 44 1.26 -7.81 10.12
C PHE A 44 1.98 -8.02 8.80
N VAL A 45 2.18 -6.95 8.03
CA VAL A 45 2.93 -7.01 6.77
C VAL A 45 4.36 -7.51 7.00
N ALA A 46 5.05 -7.01 8.02
CA ALA A 46 6.42 -7.42 8.34
C ALA A 46 6.52 -8.92 8.66
N VAL A 47 5.55 -9.47 9.41
CA VAL A 47 5.51 -10.89 9.75
C VAL A 47 5.17 -11.76 8.53
N VAL A 48 4.25 -11.32 7.68
CA VAL A 48 3.78 -12.08 6.52
C VAL A 48 4.75 -11.98 5.33
N SER A 49 5.50 -10.90 5.23
CA SER A 49 6.42 -10.63 4.11
C SER A 49 7.43 -11.74 3.83
N PRO A 50 8.15 -12.34 4.82
CA PRO A 50 9.07 -13.44 4.56
C PRO A 50 8.37 -14.69 4.02
N VAL A 51 7.15 -14.96 4.51
CA VAL A 51 6.34 -16.10 4.05
C VAL A 51 5.91 -15.89 2.60
N LEU A 52 5.47 -14.67 2.27
CA LEU A 52 5.12 -14.30 0.89
C LEU A 52 6.34 -14.39 -0.03
N GLY A 53 7.51 -13.97 0.42
CA GLY A 53 8.76 -14.11 -0.32
C GLY A 53 9.08 -15.57 -0.65
N ALA A 54 9.00 -16.46 0.34
CA ALA A 54 9.23 -17.89 0.16
C ALA A 54 8.21 -18.56 -0.78
N ILE A 55 6.95 -18.16 -0.71
CA ILE A 55 5.89 -18.65 -1.62
C ILE A 55 6.10 -18.09 -3.03
N ALA A 56 6.56 -16.85 -3.13
CA ALA A 56 6.83 -16.17 -4.38
C ALA A 56 7.95 -16.81 -5.22
N ASP A 57 8.76 -17.72 -4.67
CA ASP A 57 9.75 -18.47 -5.45
C ASP A 57 9.13 -19.53 -6.37
N ARG A 58 7.87 -19.89 -6.20
CA ARG A 58 7.14 -20.82 -7.07
C ARG A 58 6.38 -20.07 -8.16
N ILE A 59 6.89 -20.11 -9.38
CA ILE A 59 6.43 -19.31 -10.54
C ILE A 59 4.93 -19.48 -10.86
N GLU A 60 4.39 -20.70 -10.76
CA GLU A 60 3.00 -20.98 -11.16
C GLU A 60 1.96 -20.35 -10.19
N ILE A 61 2.32 -20.17 -8.94
CA ILE A 61 1.42 -19.67 -7.90
C ILE A 61 1.47 -18.13 -7.81
N LYS A 62 2.58 -17.50 -8.22
CA LYS A 62 2.80 -16.05 -8.14
C LYS A 62 1.65 -15.23 -8.73
N LYS A 63 1.22 -15.55 -9.95
CA LYS A 63 0.15 -14.80 -10.64
C LYS A 63 -1.17 -14.85 -9.86
N LYS A 64 -1.53 -16.02 -9.36
CA LYS A 64 -2.78 -16.20 -8.61
C LYS A 64 -2.76 -15.43 -7.29
N ILE A 65 -1.63 -15.46 -6.58
CA ILE A 65 -1.47 -14.75 -5.31
C ILE A 65 -1.45 -13.24 -5.55
N LEU A 66 -0.73 -12.76 -6.57
CA LEU A 66 -0.72 -11.33 -6.93
C LEU A 66 -2.14 -10.84 -7.24
N TRP A 67 -2.91 -11.60 -8.02
CA TRP A 67 -4.31 -11.27 -8.30
C TRP A 67 -5.16 -11.23 -7.04
N ALA A 68 -5.01 -12.22 -6.16
CA ALA A 68 -5.77 -12.27 -4.90
C ALA A 68 -5.47 -11.05 -4.01
N TYR A 69 -4.20 -10.71 -3.80
CA TYR A 69 -3.81 -9.53 -3.01
C TYR A 69 -4.26 -8.21 -3.65
N THR A 70 -4.16 -8.11 -4.97
CA THR A 70 -4.63 -6.92 -5.69
C THR A 70 -6.14 -6.75 -5.56
N ILE A 71 -6.92 -7.81 -5.75
CA ILE A 71 -8.38 -7.77 -5.62
C ILE A 71 -8.78 -7.40 -4.19
N VAL A 72 -8.18 -8.03 -3.18
CA VAL A 72 -8.43 -7.69 -1.77
C VAL A 72 -8.10 -6.23 -1.51
N GLY A 73 -6.92 -5.75 -1.92
CA GLY A 73 -6.53 -4.35 -1.75
C GLY A 73 -7.51 -3.39 -2.41
N VAL A 74 -7.94 -3.65 -3.64
CA VAL A 74 -8.90 -2.80 -4.38
C VAL A 74 -10.27 -2.79 -3.71
N ILE A 75 -10.80 -3.96 -3.33
CA ILE A 75 -12.12 -4.05 -2.69
C ILE A 75 -12.14 -3.28 -1.37
N PHE A 76 -11.16 -3.52 -0.49
CA PHE A 76 -11.14 -2.86 0.82
C PHE A 76 -10.84 -1.35 0.71
N THR A 77 -10.02 -0.94 -0.26
CA THR A 77 -9.82 0.49 -0.55
C THR A 77 -11.11 1.14 -1.06
N ALA A 78 -11.86 0.47 -1.93
CA ALA A 78 -13.16 0.97 -2.37
C ALA A 78 -14.19 1.03 -1.23
N MET A 79 -14.19 0.02 -0.34
CA MET A 79 -15.05 0.00 0.84
C MET A 79 -14.75 1.12 1.83
N MET A 80 -13.51 1.60 1.92
CA MET A 80 -13.18 2.78 2.74
C MET A 80 -14.00 4.00 2.32
N GLY A 81 -14.31 4.16 1.03
CA GLY A 81 -15.17 5.23 0.54
C GLY A 81 -16.63 5.16 1.01
N LEU A 82 -17.07 4.01 1.52
CA LEU A 82 -18.41 3.83 2.09
C LEU A 82 -18.47 4.16 3.59
N ALA A 83 -17.33 4.26 4.26
CA ALA A 83 -17.28 4.52 5.70
C ALA A 83 -18.11 5.74 6.14
N PRO A 84 -18.07 6.91 5.44
CA PRO A 84 -18.85 8.08 5.84
C PRO A 84 -20.37 7.90 5.81
N PHE A 85 -20.85 6.85 5.16
CA PHE A 85 -22.30 6.56 5.03
C PHE A 85 -22.84 5.59 6.08
N LEU A 86 -21.98 5.03 6.94
CA LEU A 86 -22.34 3.96 7.89
C LEU A 86 -22.91 4.48 9.22
N GLY A 87 -22.87 5.80 9.46
CA GLY A 87 -23.39 6.41 10.67
C GLY A 87 -22.40 6.49 11.84
N GLU A 88 -22.67 7.45 12.73
CA GLU A 88 -21.77 7.82 13.81
C GLU A 88 -21.47 6.65 14.76
N GLY A 89 -20.19 6.43 15.02
CA GLY A 89 -19.68 5.44 15.99
C GLY A 89 -19.26 4.09 15.40
N THR A 90 -19.77 3.71 14.21
CA THR A 90 -19.36 2.47 13.52
C THR A 90 -18.40 2.75 12.37
N ASP A 91 -18.45 3.95 11.83
CA ASP A 91 -17.74 4.45 10.67
C ASP A 91 -16.21 4.36 10.82
N TYR A 92 -15.66 4.86 11.94
CA TYR A 92 -14.20 4.86 12.16
C TYR A 92 -13.64 3.44 12.39
N MET A 93 -14.40 2.55 13.05
CA MET A 93 -14.00 1.15 13.23
C MET A 93 -13.99 0.40 11.90
N PHE A 94 -15.03 0.60 11.09
CA PHE A 94 -15.11 0.04 9.76
C PHE A 94 -13.96 0.53 8.87
N LEU A 95 -13.69 1.84 8.91
CA LEU A 95 -12.58 2.44 8.20
C LEU A 95 -11.23 1.84 8.64
N ALA A 96 -11.01 1.67 9.96
CA ALA A 96 -9.80 1.07 10.50
C ALA A 96 -9.58 -0.37 10.00
N VAL A 97 -10.63 -1.19 10.02
CA VAL A 97 -10.56 -2.59 9.51
C VAL A 97 -10.25 -2.60 8.02
N CYS A 98 -10.94 -1.78 7.23
CA CYS A 98 -10.69 -1.67 5.80
C CYS A 98 -9.27 -1.16 5.50
N LEU A 99 -8.76 -0.22 6.30
CA LEU A 99 -7.39 0.30 6.19
C LEU A 99 -6.36 -0.80 6.45
N VAL A 100 -6.52 -1.59 7.52
CA VAL A 100 -5.60 -2.69 7.84
C VAL A 100 -5.57 -3.71 6.71
N ILE A 101 -6.73 -4.18 6.27
CA ILE A 101 -6.80 -5.23 5.23
C ILE A 101 -6.35 -4.68 3.87
N GLY A 102 -6.75 -3.47 3.52
CA GLY A 102 -6.33 -2.79 2.29
C GLY A 102 -4.81 -2.58 2.23
N ASN A 103 -4.19 -2.17 3.34
CA ASN A 103 -2.74 -1.99 3.44
C ASN A 103 -1.98 -3.33 3.34
N ILE A 104 -2.49 -4.40 3.98
CA ILE A 104 -1.92 -5.75 3.83
C ILE A 104 -2.03 -6.21 2.37
N GLY A 105 -3.17 -5.98 1.72
CA GLY A 105 -3.39 -6.28 0.31
C GLY A 105 -2.39 -5.56 -0.60
N PHE A 106 -2.22 -4.26 -0.41
CA PHE A 106 -1.29 -3.44 -1.16
C PHE A 106 0.17 -3.85 -0.94
N ALA A 107 0.59 -3.98 0.32
CA ALA A 107 1.97 -4.33 0.65
C ALA A 107 2.32 -5.76 0.22
N GLY A 108 1.43 -6.73 0.42
CA GLY A 108 1.60 -8.10 -0.05
C GLY A 108 1.69 -8.18 -1.57
N GLY A 109 0.85 -7.43 -2.28
CA GLY A 109 0.93 -7.28 -3.73
C GLY A 109 2.27 -6.74 -4.20
N ASN A 110 2.81 -5.71 -3.53
CA ASN A 110 4.13 -5.15 -3.84
C ASN A 110 5.27 -6.16 -3.63
N VAL A 111 5.27 -6.91 -2.53
CA VAL A 111 6.29 -7.94 -2.27
C VAL A 111 6.34 -8.95 -3.42
N ILE A 112 5.18 -9.43 -3.86
CA ILE A 112 5.09 -10.39 -4.95
C ILE A 112 5.47 -9.74 -6.29
N TYR A 113 5.06 -8.51 -6.53
CA TYR A 113 5.41 -7.75 -7.73
C TYR A 113 6.93 -7.59 -7.88
N TYR A 114 7.63 -7.20 -6.81
CA TYR A 114 9.08 -7.11 -6.84
C TYR A 114 9.79 -8.46 -7.02
N ALA A 115 9.19 -9.55 -6.53
CA ALA A 115 9.68 -10.90 -6.79
C ALA A 115 9.53 -11.33 -8.27
N PHE A 116 8.71 -10.64 -9.07
CA PHE A 116 8.60 -10.86 -10.52
C PHE A 116 9.68 -10.14 -11.33
N MET A 117 10.23 -9.04 -10.83
CA MET A 117 11.16 -8.20 -11.58
C MET A 117 12.34 -8.96 -12.20
N PRO A 118 13.03 -9.87 -11.47
CA PRO A 118 14.17 -10.62 -12.05
C PRO A 118 13.81 -11.55 -13.21
N TYR A 119 12.53 -11.91 -13.35
CA TYR A 119 12.07 -12.83 -14.40
C TYR A 119 11.53 -12.12 -15.64
N VAL A 120 11.18 -10.85 -15.52
CA VAL A 120 10.64 -10.05 -16.64
C VAL A 120 11.77 -9.30 -17.36
N THR A 121 12.82 -8.96 -16.63
CA THR A 121 13.99 -8.30 -17.17
C THR A 121 14.99 -9.37 -17.61
N SER A 122 15.14 -9.61 -18.93
CA SER A 122 16.29 -10.35 -19.41
C SER A 122 17.56 -9.59 -19.04
N LYS A 123 18.70 -10.29 -18.87
CA LYS A 123 19.95 -9.62 -18.50
C LYS A 123 20.34 -8.50 -19.49
N GLU A 124 19.96 -8.61 -20.75
CA GLU A 124 20.20 -7.58 -21.78
C GLU A 124 19.33 -6.34 -21.59
N ASP A 125 18.07 -6.52 -21.14
CA ASP A 125 17.17 -5.37 -20.88
C ASP A 125 17.50 -4.65 -19.58
N ALA A 126 18.09 -5.33 -18.60
CA ALA A 126 18.53 -4.70 -17.33
C ALA A 126 19.65 -3.67 -17.56
N ASP A 127 20.58 -3.95 -18.48
CA ASP A 127 21.64 -2.99 -18.87
C ASP A 127 21.06 -1.81 -19.64
N HIS A 128 20.06 -2.03 -20.49
CA HIS A 128 19.36 -0.94 -21.18
C HIS A 128 18.57 -0.05 -20.24
N VAL A 129 17.83 -0.63 -19.29
CA VAL A 129 17.05 0.15 -18.30
C VAL A 129 17.96 0.90 -17.34
N SER A 130 19.07 0.31 -16.90
CA SER A 130 20.05 1.00 -16.05
C SER A 130 20.76 2.14 -16.79
N SER A 131 21.07 1.98 -18.08
CA SER A 131 21.65 3.04 -18.90
C SER A 131 20.66 4.19 -19.14
N TRP A 132 19.38 3.91 -19.29
CA TRP A 132 18.32 4.93 -19.40
C TRP A 132 18.14 5.73 -18.11
N VAL A 133 18.16 5.07 -16.96
CA VAL A 133 18.08 5.73 -15.65
C VAL A 133 19.31 6.62 -15.42
N MET A 134 20.51 6.13 -15.73
CA MET A 134 21.73 6.95 -15.67
C MET A 134 21.70 8.13 -16.64
N HIS A 135 21.07 7.97 -17.80
CA HIS A 135 20.96 9.05 -18.77
C HIS A 135 19.94 10.13 -18.33
N MET A 136 18.92 9.76 -17.58
CA MET A 136 17.98 10.72 -16.99
C MET A 136 18.60 11.52 -15.84
N ASP A 137 19.51 10.94 -15.05
CA ASP A 137 20.25 11.65 -14.01
C ASP A 137 21.31 12.62 -14.57
N SER A 138 21.75 12.43 -15.80
CA SER A 138 22.76 13.29 -16.43
C SER A 138 22.21 14.60 -17.05
N TRP A 139 20.88 14.84 -17.00
CA TRP A 139 20.25 16.09 -17.41
C TRP A 139 20.29 17.18 -16.32
N GLU A 140 21.04 16.98 -15.23
CA GLU A 140 21.31 18.05 -14.28
C GLU A 140 22.26 19.09 -14.87
N VAL A 141 21.65 20.22 -15.21
CA VAL A 141 22.10 21.61 -15.17
C VAL A 141 23.54 21.91 -15.64
N PRO A 142 23.69 22.69 -16.70
CA PRO A 142 24.98 23.34 -16.98
C PRO A 142 25.28 24.32 -15.85
N ARG A 143 26.34 24.06 -15.11
CA ARG A 143 26.94 25.07 -14.20
C ARG A 143 27.56 26.19 -15.06
N TYR A 144 26.93 27.33 -14.97
CA TYR A 144 27.60 28.59 -15.33
C TYR A 144 28.32 29.09 -14.10
#